data_b1ebc1c7951b06c94242eb0c38833f25
#
_entry.id   b1ebc1c7951b06c94242eb0c38833f25
#
_cell.length_a   1.000
_cell.length_b   1.000
_cell.length_c   1.000
_cell.angle_alpha   90.00
_cell.angle_beta   90.00
_cell.angle_gamma   90.00
#
_symmetry.space_group_name_H-M   'P 1'
#
loop_
_entity.id
_entity.type
_entity.pdbx_description
1 polymer ?
#
loop_
_entity_poly.entity_id
_entity_poly.type
_entity_poly.pdbx_seq_one_letter_code
_entity_poly.pdbx_strand_id
1 'polypeptide(L)'
;MKLLISSSIICAIAILLYCGSFSSIVTSLLEHYPLTNIIPTAYNTSNSTAQGILLKKSTSFFGLPLIPAIFFASDKPANMTVPRAIKQAFLAIEQSEGAGARVRRSIGTPKLRNFSPFLMLDHFSVSPGAGFPDHPHRGQETITYILNGAVDHQDFAGNTGTIEKGDLQFMTAGRGIVHAEMPRQNSDGSANVGMQLWVDLPEKLKMCEPRYRDLRAKEIPTIQVDEGNVTIKIISGQSHGTDSVQELAYTPVWIFDITIKPGGKVTQPLPIGWNAFAYTLKGSTAFGVGKDQTTVGQYHNVVFEQKGDSVSAEVAKEAKEDGQFFLVAGLPLDQKVVQYGPFVLNSQEEVYQAMLDYQSHQNGFERAKGWQSEIGKSMMH
;
A
#
# COMPACT_ATOMS: atom_id res chain seq x y z
N MET A 1 10.83 -35.59 32.93
CA MET A 1 10.42 -35.37 31.53
C MET A 1 9.82 -33.98 31.45
N LYS A 2 10.62 -32.98 31.05
CA LYS A 2 10.16 -31.59 30.97
C LYS A 2 9.46 -31.39 29.61
N LEU A 3 8.14 -31.16 29.63
CA LEU A 3 7.40 -30.77 28.42
C LEU A 3 7.78 -29.34 28.06
N LEU A 4 8.43 -29.15 26.95
CA LEU A 4 8.60 -27.85 26.30
C LEU A 4 7.26 -27.46 25.62
N ILE A 5 6.50 -26.60 26.26
CA ILE A 5 5.31 -25.99 25.64
C ILE A 5 5.82 -24.97 24.66
N SER A 6 5.57 -25.17 23.36
CA SER A 6 6.00 -24.27 22.30
C SER A 6 5.22 -22.94 22.35
N SER A 7 5.85 -21.86 21.94
CA SER A 7 5.25 -20.51 21.83
C SER A 7 3.92 -20.48 21.06
N SER A 8 3.73 -21.44 20.16
CA SER A 8 2.50 -21.62 19.37
C SER A 8 1.26 -21.97 20.21
N ILE A 9 1.42 -22.68 21.33
CA ILE A 9 0.29 -23.05 22.20
C ILE A 9 -0.17 -21.84 23.02
N ILE A 10 0.75 -20.97 23.44
CA ILE A 10 0.43 -19.76 24.19
C ILE A 10 -0.32 -18.76 23.29
N CYS A 11 0.06 -18.63 22.01
CA CYS A 11 -0.67 -17.81 21.04
C CYS A 11 -2.08 -18.35 20.75
N ALA A 12 -2.25 -19.68 20.65
CA ALA A 12 -3.56 -20.27 20.41
C ALA A 12 -4.54 -20.05 21.59
N ILE A 13 -4.06 -20.09 22.82
CA ILE A 13 -4.87 -19.82 24.01
C ILE A 13 -5.27 -18.32 24.07
N ALA A 14 -4.37 -17.40 23.70
CA ALA A 14 -4.67 -15.96 23.67
C ALA A 14 -5.73 -15.62 22.60
N ILE A 15 -5.69 -16.26 21.44
CA ILE A 15 -6.67 -16.07 20.34
C ILE A 15 -8.05 -16.62 20.74
N LEU A 16 -8.12 -17.76 21.44
CA LEU A 16 -9.39 -18.34 21.90
C LEU A 16 -10.07 -17.51 22.99
N LEU A 17 -9.30 -16.83 23.85
CA LEU A 17 -9.81 -15.91 24.87
C LEU A 17 -10.35 -14.60 24.25
N TYR A 18 -9.81 -14.18 23.12
CA TYR A 18 -10.23 -12.96 22.44
C TYR A 18 -11.52 -13.12 21.62
N CYS A 19 -11.81 -14.34 21.15
CA CYS A 19 -12.98 -14.63 20.31
C CYS A 19 -14.29 -14.89 21.09
N GLY A 20 -14.32 -14.75 22.41
CA GLY A 20 -15.56 -14.79 23.21
C GLY A 20 -16.32 -16.12 23.25
N SER A 21 -15.73 -17.22 22.76
CA SER A 21 -16.35 -18.57 22.78
C SER A 21 -15.84 -19.36 23.98
N PHE A 22 -16.51 -19.19 25.12
CA PHE A 22 -16.31 -20.04 26.29
C PHE A 22 -16.92 -21.45 26.02
N SER A 23 -16.09 -22.41 25.68
CA SER A 23 -16.50 -23.82 25.73
C SER A 23 -16.11 -24.41 27.08
N SER A 24 -16.93 -25.35 27.59
CA SER A 24 -16.75 -26.07 28.86
C SER A 24 -15.37 -26.77 29.01
N ILE A 25 -14.63 -26.93 27.94
CA ILE A 25 -13.29 -27.52 27.88
C ILE A 25 -12.23 -26.61 28.48
N VAL A 26 -12.35 -25.26 28.31
CA VAL A 26 -11.37 -24.30 28.83
C VAL A 26 -11.47 -24.17 30.35
N THR A 27 -12.67 -24.25 30.91
CA THR A 27 -12.90 -24.25 32.37
C THR A 27 -12.30 -25.46 33.04
N SER A 28 -12.44 -26.66 32.48
CA SER A 28 -11.87 -27.89 32.97
C SER A 28 -10.34 -27.93 32.95
N LEU A 29 -9.70 -27.28 31.97
CA LEU A 29 -8.24 -27.23 31.90
C LEU A 29 -7.62 -26.28 32.95
N LEU A 30 -8.31 -25.22 33.36
CA LEU A 30 -7.84 -24.27 34.34
C LEU A 30 -7.96 -24.82 35.80
N GLU A 31 -8.91 -25.72 36.06
CA GLU A 31 -9.07 -26.38 37.35
C GLU A 31 -7.98 -27.39 37.64
N HIS A 32 -7.37 -28.01 36.62
CA HIS A 32 -6.37 -29.06 36.77
C HIS A 32 -4.91 -28.56 36.72
N TYR A 33 -4.67 -27.29 36.37
CA TYR A 33 -3.31 -26.71 36.32
C TYR A 33 -3.30 -25.28 36.89
N PRO A 34 -3.18 -25.11 38.21
CA PRO A 34 -3.06 -23.75 38.80
C PRO A 34 -1.74 -23.11 38.40
N LEU A 35 -1.85 -21.86 37.93
CA LEU A 35 -0.75 -21.00 37.39
C LEU A 35 0.32 -20.60 38.42
N THR A 36 0.22 -21.07 39.67
CA THR A 36 1.11 -20.68 40.78
C THR A 36 2.55 -21.23 40.64
N ASN A 37 2.84 -22.12 39.70
CA ASN A 37 4.16 -22.73 39.53
C ASN A 37 4.99 -22.21 38.35
N ILE A 38 4.63 -21.10 37.75
CA ILE A 38 5.29 -20.62 36.50
C ILE A 38 6.10 -19.34 36.72
N ILE A 39 6.13 -18.76 37.91
CA ILE A 39 6.92 -17.56 38.18
C ILE A 39 8.26 -17.96 38.83
N PRO A 40 9.41 -17.74 38.18
CA PRO A 40 10.71 -17.86 38.82
C PRO A 40 10.89 -16.71 39.84
N THR A 41 11.31 -17.07 41.02
CA THR A 41 11.65 -16.17 42.13
C THR A 41 12.61 -15.06 41.70
N ALA A 42 12.29 -13.85 42.08
CA ALA A 42 12.99 -12.62 41.76
C ALA A 42 14.45 -12.61 42.20
N TYR A 43 15.30 -12.10 41.35
CA TYR A 43 16.67 -11.68 41.67
C TYR A 43 16.64 -10.44 42.58
N ASN A 44 17.34 -10.55 43.68
CA ASN A 44 17.61 -9.47 44.60
C ASN A 44 18.86 -8.71 44.09
N THR A 45 18.72 -7.54 43.51
CA THR A 45 19.83 -6.61 43.30
C THR A 45 19.49 -5.25 43.89
N SER A 46 20.23 -4.91 44.89
CA SER A 46 20.30 -3.56 45.50
C SER A 46 20.98 -2.59 44.53
N ASN A 47 20.44 -1.35 44.52
CA ASN A 47 20.99 -0.11 43.95
C ASN A 47 20.85 0.17 42.46
N SER A 48 19.85 0.98 42.09
CA SER A 48 20.04 2.37 41.62
C SER A 48 18.72 2.95 41.06
N THR A 49 18.44 4.16 41.57
CA THR A 49 17.58 5.24 41.02
C THR A 49 16.34 4.87 40.21
N ALA A 50 15.21 4.89 40.91
CA ALA A 50 13.86 4.83 40.36
C ALA A 50 13.49 6.12 39.62
N GLN A 51 13.23 6.03 38.31
CA GLN A 51 12.31 6.97 37.63
C GLN A 51 10.94 6.34 37.54
N GLY A 52 9.94 7.15 37.95
CA GLY A 52 8.61 6.71 38.31
C GLY A 52 7.78 6.05 37.21
N ILE A 53 7.18 4.95 37.58
CA ILE A 53 6.14 4.28 36.82
C ILE A 53 4.82 5.00 37.11
N LEU A 54 4.25 5.71 36.14
CA LEU A 54 2.94 6.33 36.25
C LEU A 54 1.86 5.27 35.97
N LEU A 55 1.33 4.66 37.02
CA LEU A 55 0.17 3.76 36.93
C LEU A 55 -1.12 4.59 36.82
N LYS A 56 -1.66 4.74 35.61
CA LYS A 56 -3.04 5.20 35.43
C LYS A 56 -4.00 4.06 35.79
N LYS A 57 -4.74 4.20 36.90
CA LYS A 57 -5.87 3.33 37.23
C LYS A 57 -7.02 3.64 36.25
N SER A 58 -7.32 2.70 35.38
CA SER A 58 -8.54 2.68 34.58
C SER A 58 -9.52 1.71 35.24
N THR A 59 -10.69 2.17 35.62
CA THR A 59 -11.78 1.36 36.18
C THR A 59 -12.69 0.95 35.02
N SER A 60 -12.86 -0.35 34.79
CA SER A 60 -13.79 -0.88 33.81
C SER A 60 -15.21 -0.89 34.33
N PHE A 61 -16.19 -0.71 33.46
CA PHE A 61 -17.63 -0.65 33.75
C PHE A 61 -18.24 -2.00 34.22
N PHE A 62 -17.49 -3.09 34.25
CA PHE A 62 -17.97 -4.44 34.61
C PHE A 62 -17.23 -5.08 35.78
N GLY A 63 -16.48 -4.35 36.57
CA GLY A 63 -15.94 -4.86 37.86
C GLY A 63 -14.89 -5.98 37.77
N LEU A 64 -14.38 -6.34 36.61
CA LEU A 64 -13.28 -7.29 36.45
C LEU A 64 -11.95 -6.57 36.37
N PRO A 65 -10.89 -7.00 37.09
CA PRO A 65 -9.58 -6.39 37.01
C PRO A 65 -8.99 -6.59 35.62
N LEU A 66 -8.73 -5.50 34.91
CA LEU A 66 -7.94 -5.51 33.68
C LEU A 66 -6.52 -5.95 34.01
N ILE A 67 -6.05 -7.03 33.40
CA ILE A 67 -4.64 -7.42 33.43
C ILE A 67 -3.86 -6.30 32.74
N PRO A 68 -2.89 -5.64 33.42
CA PRO A 68 -2.10 -4.60 32.77
C PRO A 68 -1.35 -5.23 31.59
N ALA A 69 -1.58 -4.69 30.40
CA ALA A 69 -0.75 -5.03 29.24
C ALA A 69 0.68 -4.58 29.56
N ILE A 70 1.57 -5.53 29.77
CA ILE A 70 2.99 -5.26 29.93
C ILE A 70 3.52 -4.95 28.52
N PHE A 71 3.55 -3.66 28.20
CA PHE A 71 4.32 -3.18 27.07
C PHE A 71 5.80 -3.31 27.45
N PHE A 72 6.47 -4.28 26.87
CA PHE A 72 7.92 -4.25 26.81
C PHE A 72 8.30 -3.07 25.91
N ALA A 73 8.58 -1.92 26.53
CA ALA A 73 9.31 -0.88 25.82
C ALA A 73 10.68 -1.48 25.48
N SER A 74 10.93 -1.72 24.21
CA SER A 74 12.28 -2.02 23.75
C SER A 74 13.09 -0.75 24.05
N ASP A 75 14.10 -0.85 24.90
CA ASP A 75 15.11 0.18 25.13
C ASP A 75 15.99 0.38 23.89
N LYS A 76 15.38 0.70 22.75
CA LYS A 76 16.09 1.35 21.67
C LYS A 76 16.12 2.83 21.97
N PRO A 77 17.30 3.48 21.98
CA PRO A 77 17.36 4.93 22.10
C PRO A 77 16.44 5.52 21.03
N ALA A 78 15.54 6.40 21.46
CA ALA A 78 14.68 7.14 20.56
C ALA A 78 15.58 7.80 19.50
N ASN A 79 15.28 7.54 18.17
CA ASN A 79 15.75 8.28 17.02
C ASN A 79 17.09 7.91 16.36
N MET A 80 17.45 6.64 16.24
CA MET A 80 18.35 6.28 15.15
C MET A 80 17.57 5.51 14.08
N THR A 81 17.09 6.21 13.05
CA THR A 81 16.57 5.60 11.83
C THR A 81 17.74 4.99 11.04
N VAL A 82 17.53 3.82 10.45
CA VAL A 82 18.49 3.16 9.56
C VAL A 82 17.99 3.34 8.12
N PRO A 83 18.58 4.29 7.37
CA PRO A 83 18.19 4.50 5.99
C PRO A 83 18.41 3.25 5.13
N ARG A 84 17.45 2.94 4.27
CA ARG A 84 17.54 1.83 3.32
C ARG A 84 18.53 2.15 2.22
N ALA A 85 19.36 1.19 1.87
CA ALA A 85 20.23 1.28 0.71
C ALA A 85 19.41 1.20 -0.59
N ILE A 86 19.92 1.81 -1.65
CA ILE A 86 19.36 1.69 -2.99
C ILE A 86 19.80 0.34 -3.58
N LYS A 87 18.83 -0.48 -3.96
CA LYS A 87 19.06 -1.75 -4.63
C LYS A 87 19.30 -1.56 -6.13
N GLN A 88 18.50 -0.71 -6.76
CA GLN A 88 18.66 -0.31 -8.17
C GLN A 88 17.90 0.99 -8.45
N ALA A 89 18.35 1.73 -9.45
CA ALA A 89 17.66 2.87 -10.00
C ALA A 89 17.67 2.79 -11.53
N PHE A 90 16.55 3.08 -12.19
CA PHE A 90 16.45 3.03 -13.64
C PHE A 90 15.35 3.95 -14.18
N LEU A 91 15.56 4.45 -15.39
CA LEU A 91 14.60 5.26 -16.14
C LEU A 91 13.43 4.38 -16.61
N ALA A 92 12.19 4.81 -16.34
CA ALA A 92 10.97 4.25 -16.90
C ALA A 92 10.78 4.75 -18.33
N ILE A 93 10.79 3.80 -19.28
CA ILE A 93 10.69 4.12 -20.71
C ILE A 93 9.22 4.24 -21.10
N GLU A 94 8.91 5.24 -21.90
CA GLU A 94 7.57 5.46 -22.44
C GLU A 94 7.20 4.39 -23.46
N GLN A 95 5.97 3.90 -23.37
CA GLN A 95 5.38 2.93 -24.30
C GLN A 95 3.90 3.23 -24.55
N SER A 96 3.35 2.64 -25.60
CA SER A 96 1.91 2.71 -25.88
C SER A 96 1.17 1.71 -25.00
N GLU A 97 -0.05 2.08 -24.56
CA GLU A 97 -0.94 1.23 -23.77
C GLU A 97 -2.40 1.60 -24.09
N GLY A 98 -3.34 0.65 -23.86
CA GLY A 98 -4.76 0.87 -24.08
C GLY A 98 -5.07 1.37 -25.50
N ALA A 99 -6.09 2.21 -25.62
CA ALA A 99 -6.48 2.84 -26.88
C ALA A 99 -5.86 4.24 -27.01
N GLY A 100 -4.61 4.31 -27.49
CA GLY A 100 -3.91 5.56 -27.76
C GLY A 100 -3.28 6.24 -26.53
N ALA A 101 -3.32 5.63 -25.35
CA ALA A 101 -2.66 6.13 -24.16
C ALA A 101 -1.13 5.90 -24.22
N ARG A 102 -0.39 6.74 -23.51
CA ARG A 102 1.06 6.61 -23.32
C ARG A 102 1.33 6.39 -21.85
N VAL A 103 2.20 5.44 -21.54
CA VAL A 103 2.59 5.14 -20.15
C VAL A 103 4.10 5.04 -20.01
N ARG A 104 4.62 5.45 -18.87
CA ARG A 104 5.97 5.14 -18.42
C ARG A 104 5.87 4.04 -17.38
N ARG A 105 5.99 2.79 -17.84
CA ARG A 105 5.92 1.61 -16.96
C ARG A 105 7.25 1.39 -16.28
N SER A 106 7.23 1.27 -14.95
CA SER A 106 8.43 1.03 -14.15
C SER A 106 8.43 -0.34 -13.47
N ILE A 107 7.30 -0.79 -12.91
CA ILE A 107 7.06 -2.17 -12.47
C ILE A 107 6.17 -2.84 -13.52
N GLY A 108 6.35 -4.12 -13.79
CA GLY A 108 5.70 -4.84 -14.89
C GLY A 108 6.55 -4.89 -16.16
N THR A 109 7.85 -4.61 -16.06
CA THR A 109 8.82 -4.59 -17.18
C THR A 109 9.86 -5.70 -17.03
N PRO A 110 10.64 -6.02 -18.07
CA PRO A 110 11.76 -6.95 -17.93
C PRO A 110 12.80 -6.56 -16.87
N LYS A 111 12.95 -5.26 -16.57
CA LYS A 111 13.86 -4.76 -15.52
C LYS A 111 13.35 -5.05 -14.12
N LEU A 112 12.02 -5.02 -13.93
CA LEU A 112 11.35 -5.27 -12.66
C LEU A 112 9.96 -5.82 -12.96
N ARG A 113 9.87 -7.15 -13.15
CA ARG A 113 8.63 -7.80 -13.59
C ARG A 113 7.51 -7.68 -12.58
N ASN A 114 7.80 -7.91 -11.32
CA ASN A 114 6.98 -7.60 -10.16
C ASN A 114 7.88 -7.37 -8.95
N PHE A 115 7.33 -6.73 -7.92
CA PHE A 115 8.04 -6.42 -6.70
C PHE A 115 7.05 -6.53 -5.53
N SER A 116 6.77 -7.77 -5.11
CA SER A 116 5.68 -8.08 -4.17
C SER A 116 5.50 -7.02 -3.07
N PRO A 117 4.28 -6.49 -2.84
CA PRO A 117 3.02 -6.90 -3.47
C PRO A 117 2.73 -6.17 -4.79
N PHE A 118 3.65 -5.37 -5.32
CA PHE A 118 3.44 -4.53 -6.50
C PHE A 118 3.60 -5.33 -7.79
N LEU A 119 2.60 -5.24 -8.66
CA LEU A 119 2.51 -5.96 -9.93
C LEU A 119 2.86 -5.07 -11.12
N MET A 120 2.41 -3.82 -11.08
CA MET A 120 2.60 -2.83 -12.14
C MET A 120 2.59 -1.43 -11.58
N LEU A 121 3.42 -0.54 -12.13
CA LEU A 121 3.33 0.90 -11.92
C LEU A 121 3.43 1.62 -13.25
N ASP A 122 2.38 2.33 -13.63
CA ASP A 122 2.32 3.20 -14.80
C ASP A 122 2.15 4.66 -14.40
N HIS A 123 2.98 5.52 -14.94
CA HIS A 123 2.76 6.94 -15.04
C HIS A 123 2.14 7.21 -16.41
N PHE A 124 0.82 7.36 -16.46
CA PHE A 124 0.08 7.53 -17.70
C PHE A 124 -0.07 8.99 -18.12
N SER A 125 -0.11 9.20 -19.43
CA SER A 125 -0.48 10.45 -20.08
C SER A 125 -1.47 10.14 -21.19
N VAL A 126 -2.69 10.65 -21.07
CA VAL A 126 -3.80 10.32 -21.97
C VAL A 126 -4.36 11.59 -22.57
N SER A 127 -4.20 11.71 -23.88
CA SER A 127 -4.73 12.84 -24.68
C SER A 127 -6.21 12.65 -25.00
N PRO A 128 -6.93 13.71 -25.40
CA PRO A 128 -8.31 13.58 -25.86
C PRO A 128 -8.44 12.54 -26.99
N GLY A 129 -9.48 11.71 -26.90
CA GLY A 129 -9.72 10.62 -27.86
C GLY A 129 -8.94 9.34 -27.60
N ALA A 130 -8.18 9.27 -26.51
CA ALA A 130 -7.51 8.08 -26.02
C ALA A 130 -8.09 7.67 -24.66
N GLY A 131 -7.83 6.46 -24.17
CA GLY A 131 -8.33 6.00 -22.87
C GLY A 131 -8.23 4.50 -22.69
N PHE A 132 -8.92 4.02 -21.66
CA PHE A 132 -9.01 2.59 -21.32
C PHE A 132 -10.48 2.17 -21.37
N PRO A 133 -10.99 1.78 -22.55
CA PRO A 133 -12.37 1.31 -22.70
C PRO A 133 -12.58 -0.01 -21.93
N ASP A 134 -13.78 -0.57 -21.98
CA ASP A 134 -14.19 -1.73 -21.20
C ASP A 134 -13.15 -2.84 -21.16
N HIS A 135 -12.65 -3.14 -19.96
CA HIS A 135 -11.66 -4.18 -19.73
C HIS A 135 -11.87 -4.84 -18.36
N PRO A 136 -11.52 -6.14 -18.25
CA PRO A 136 -11.70 -6.88 -16.99
C PRO A 136 -10.50 -6.74 -16.05
N HIS A 137 -10.72 -7.07 -14.74
CA HIS A 137 -9.68 -7.39 -13.77
C HIS A 137 -10.13 -8.54 -12.87
N ARG A 138 -9.19 -9.34 -12.36
CA ARG A 138 -9.41 -10.33 -11.31
C ARG A 138 -8.15 -10.53 -10.45
N GLY A 139 -8.35 -10.66 -9.14
CA GLY A 139 -7.33 -11.11 -8.20
C GLY A 139 -6.31 -10.06 -7.77
N GLN A 140 -6.60 -8.79 -8.01
CA GLN A 140 -5.71 -7.66 -7.69
C GLN A 140 -6.50 -6.44 -7.22
N GLU A 141 -5.77 -5.45 -6.72
CA GLU A 141 -6.24 -4.10 -6.46
C GLU A 141 -5.57 -3.13 -7.44
N THR A 142 -6.29 -2.10 -7.88
CA THR A 142 -5.74 -0.99 -8.66
C THR A 142 -5.89 0.30 -7.87
N ILE A 143 -4.87 1.15 -7.93
CA ILE A 143 -4.81 2.43 -7.25
C ILE A 143 -4.51 3.48 -8.30
N THR A 144 -5.48 4.35 -8.57
CA THR A 144 -5.35 5.43 -9.56
C THR A 144 -5.28 6.77 -8.84
N TYR A 145 -4.23 7.56 -9.08
CA TYR A 145 -4.04 8.90 -8.52
C TYR A 145 -3.86 9.93 -9.63
N ILE A 146 -4.68 10.97 -9.64
CA ILE A 146 -4.69 11.97 -10.72
C ILE A 146 -3.72 13.12 -10.39
N LEU A 147 -2.75 13.33 -11.26
CA LEU A 147 -1.78 14.43 -11.20
C LEU A 147 -2.24 15.67 -11.94
N ASN A 148 -2.95 15.49 -13.07
CA ASN A 148 -3.51 16.56 -13.88
C ASN A 148 -4.75 16.08 -14.63
N GLY A 149 -5.77 16.95 -14.71
CA GLY A 149 -7.02 16.68 -15.40
C GLY A 149 -7.98 15.83 -14.57
N ALA A 150 -8.81 15.02 -15.23
CA ALA A 150 -9.82 14.17 -14.63
C ALA A 150 -10.09 12.92 -15.46
N VAL A 151 -10.50 11.83 -14.80
CA VAL A 151 -10.86 10.55 -15.42
C VAL A 151 -12.24 10.15 -14.94
N ASP A 152 -13.13 9.87 -15.88
CA ASP A 152 -14.42 9.24 -15.61
C ASP A 152 -14.24 7.74 -15.56
N HIS A 153 -14.91 7.08 -14.60
CA HIS A 153 -14.93 5.64 -14.49
C HIS A 153 -16.36 5.11 -14.44
N GLN A 154 -16.57 3.95 -14.99
CA GLN A 154 -17.84 3.23 -14.96
C GLN A 154 -17.60 1.74 -14.96
N ASP A 155 -18.35 0.98 -14.15
CA ASP A 155 -18.26 -0.47 -14.09
C ASP A 155 -19.59 -1.19 -14.33
N PHE A 156 -19.52 -2.49 -14.54
CA PHE A 156 -20.68 -3.35 -14.77
C PHE A 156 -21.55 -3.56 -13.51
N ALA A 157 -21.07 -3.17 -12.32
CA ALA A 157 -21.82 -3.26 -11.08
C ALA A 157 -22.72 -2.02 -10.85
N GLY A 158 -22.59 -0.99 -11.71
CA GLY A 158 -23.34 0.25 -11.65
C GLY A 158 -22.62 1.36 -10.90
N ASN A 159 -21.36 1.17 -10.52
CA ASN A 159 -20.56 2.26 -9.99
C ASN A 159 -20.15 3.19 -11.13
N THR A 160 -20.24 4.48 -10.88
CA THR A 160 -19.82 5.53 -11.81
C THR A 160 -19.31 6.72 -11.02
N GLY A 161 -18.31 7.40 -11.54
CA GLY A 161 -17.73 8.56 -10.88
C GLY A 161 -16.71 9.27 -11.74
N THR A 162 -16.19 10.35 -11.17
CA THR A 162 -15.06 11.11 -11.72
C THR A 162 -14.02 11.28 -10.63
N ILE A 163 -12.79 11.01 -10.95
CA ILE A 163 -11.63 11.36 -10.11
C ILE A 163 -10.88 12.51 -10.76
N GLU A 164 -10.62 13.55 -9.99
CA GLU A 164 -10.01 14.80 -10.44
C GLU A 164 -8.59 14.97 -9.88
N LYS A 165 -7.90 16.01 -10.30
CA LYS A 165 -6.54 16.31 -9.83
C LYS A 165 -6.42 16.25 -8.31
N GLY A 166 -5.53 15.39 -7.82
CA GLY A 166 -5.27 15.14 -6.41
C GLY A 166 -6.19 14.11 -5.77
N ASP A 167 -7.26 13.67 -6.46
CA ASP A 167 -8.11 12.58 -6.03
C ASP A 167 -7.43 11.23 -6.27
N LEU A 168 -7.87 10.24 -5.53
CA LEU A 168 -7.39 8.87 -5.63
C LEU A 168 -8.57 7.90 -5.63
N GLN A 169 -8.46 6.83 -6.41
CA GLN A 169 -9.37 5.70 -6.40
C GLN A 169 -8.64 4.42 -6.01
N PHE A 170 -9.16 3.72 -5.01
CA PHE A 170 -8.84 2.33 -4.72
C PHE A 170 -9.94 1.45 -5.29
N MET A 171 -9.58 0.49 -6.13
CA MET A 171 -10.47 -0.56 -6.62
C MET A 171 -9.91 -1.93 -6.25
N THR A 172 -10.68 -2.72 -5.52
CA THR A 172 -10.41 -4.14 -5.35
C THR A 172 -11.19 -4.91 -6.42
N ALA A 173 -10.50 -5.57 -7.34
CA ALA A 173 -11.15 -6.37 -8.38
C ALA A 173 -11.68 -7.71 -7.86
N GLY A 174 -11.00 -8.30 -6.88
CA GLY A 174 -11.41 -9.55 -6.26
C GLY A 174 -11.75 -10.63 -7.29
N ARG A 175 -12.95 -11.21 -7.19
CA ARG A 175 -13.43 -12.28 -8.08
C ARG A 175 -13.72 -11.84 -9.53
N GLY A 176 -13.79 -10.54 -9.79
CA GLY A 176 -13.94 -10.01 -11.14
C GLY A 176 -14.69 -8.69 -11.21
N ILE A 177 -14.18 -7.79 -12.01
CA ILE A 177 -14.80 -6.52 -12.39
C ILE A 177 -14.57 -6.29 -13.88
N VAL A 178 -15.51 -5.62 -14.55
CA VAL A 178 -15.31 -5.04 -15.88
C VAL A 178 -15.64 -3.56 -15.77
N HIS A 179 -14.71 -2.71 -16.18
CA HIS A 179 -14.83 -1.27 -16.07
C HIS A 179 -14.19 -0.54 -17.25
N ALA A 180 -14.50 0.75 -17.37
CA ALA A 180 -13.84 1.68 -18.26
C ALA A 180 -13.29 2.86 -17.45
N GLU A 181 -12.13 3.38 -17.86
CA GLU A 181 -11.50 4.59 -17.33
C GLU A 181 -11.22 5.54 -18.50
N MET A 182 -12.01 6.61 -18.62
CA MET A 182 -11.99 7.51 -19.77
C MET A 182 -11.60 8.92 -19.33
N PRO A 183 -10.54 9.51 -19.93
CA PRO A 183 -10.12 10.85 -19.59
C PRO A 183 -11.15 11.88 -20.03
N ARG A 184 -11.43 12.86 -19.19
CA ARG A 184 -12.17 14.05 -19.58
C ARG A 184 -11.29 14.97 -20.43
N GLN A 185 -11.91 15.67 -21.36
CA GLN A 185 -11.17 16.70 -22.10
C GLN A 185 -10.91 17.90 -21.21
N ASN A 186 -9.63 18.24 -20.99
CA ASN A 186 -9.23 19.45 -20.33
C ASN A 186 -9.54 20.67 -21.20
N SER A 187 -10.01 21.77 -20.61
CA SER A 187 -10.38 22.98 -21.34
C SER A 187 -9.21 23.64 -22.08
N ASP A 188 -7.99 23.41 -21.61
CA ASP A 188 -6.73 23.88 -22.22
C ASP A 188 -6.13 22.90 -23.23
N GLY A 189 -6.79 21.76 -23.48
CA GLY A 189 -6.31 20.71 -24.39
C GLY A 189 -5.14 19.89 -23.85
N SER A 190 -4.72 20.09 -22.58
CA SER A 190 -3.65 19.31 -21.98
C SER A 190 -4.07 17.85 -21.75
N ALA A 191 -3.07 16.96 -21.74
CA ALA A 191 -3.30 15.55 -21.42
C ALA A 191 -3.71 15.37 -19.96
N ASN A 192 -4.52 14.33 -19.71
CA ASN A 192 -4.76 13.82 -18.37
C ASN A 192 -3.56 12.98 -17.94
N VAL A 193 -3.02 13.27 -16.77
CA VAL A 193 -1.82 12.64 -16.24
C VAL A 193 -2.11 12.04 -14.88
N GLY A 194 -1.68 10.82 -14.66
CA GLY A 194 -1.85 10.15 -13.36
C GLY A 194 -0.93 8.96 -13.18
N MET A 195 -1.04 8.36 -12.02
CA MET A 195 -0.35 7.14 -11.65
C MET A 195 -1.38 6.01 -11.52
N GLN A 196 -1.06 4.82 -12.04
CA GLN A 196 -1.79 3.61 -11.75
C GLN A 196 -0.86 2.56 -11.18
N LEU A 197 -1.16 2.12 -9.96
CA LEU A 197 -0.43 1.07 -9.27
C LEU A 197 -1.31 -0.17 -9.14
N TRP A 198 -0.82 -1.33 -9.58
CA TRP A 198 -1.48 -2.60 -9.35
C TRP A 198 -0.83 -3.31 -8.17
N VAL A 199 -1.65 -3.78 -7.24
CA VAL A 199 -1.24 -4.45 -6.01
C VAL A 199 -1.87 -5.84 -5.97
N ASP A 200 -1.06 -6.84 -5.64
CA ASP A 200 -1.49 -8.22 -5.53
C ASP A 200 -2.40 -8.40 -4.30
N LEU A 201 -3.48 -9.15 -4.44
CA LEU A 201 -4.31 -9.58 -3.31
C LEU A 201 -3.75 -10.84 -2.67
N PRO A 202 -3.80 -10.96 -1.33
CA PRO A 202 -3.54 -12.24 -0.68
C PRO A 202 -4.37 -13.36 -1.29
N GLU A 203 -3.80 -14.55 -1.45
CA GLU A 203 -4.44 -15.73 -2.06
C GLU A 203 -5.89 -15.94 -1.58
N LYS A 204 -6.11 -15.88 -0.26
CA LYS A 204 -7.44 -16.02 0.36
C LYS A 204 -8.45 -14.94 -0.03
N LEU A 205 -8.00 -13.82 -0.60
CA LEU A 205 -8.83 -12.68 -1.00
C LEU A 205 -8.94 -12.53 -2.52
N LYS A 206 -8.32 -13.41 -3.31
CA LYS A 206 -8.39 -13.37 -4.78
C LYS A 206 -9.81 -13.42 -5.32
N MET A 207 -10.70 -14.08 -4.60
CA MET A 207 -12.11 -14.26 -4.97
C MET A 207 -13.07 -13.48 -4.06
N CYS A 208 -12.61 -12.44 -3.36
CA CYS A 208 -13.49 -11.56 -2.57
C CYS A 208 -14.40 -10.71 -3.48
N GLU A 209 -15.45 -10.13 -2.91
CA GLU A 209 -16.32 -9.21 -3.66
C GLU A 209 -15.55 -7.95 -4.08
N PRO A 210 -15.78 -7.45 -5.31
CA PRO A 210 -15.25 -6.18 -5.76
C PRO A 210 -15.71 -5.02 -4.89
N ARG A 211 -14.84 -4.03 -4.70
CA ARG A 211 -15.19 -2.79 -4.00
C ARG A 211 -14.40 -1.60 -4.52
N TYR A 212 -14.94 -0.40 -4.30
CA TYR A 212 -14.28 0.88 -4.57
C TYR A 212 -14.20 1.74 -3.32
N ARG A 213 -13.15 2.52 -3.25
CA ARG A 213 -13.00 3.62 -2.30
C ARG A 213 -12.33 4.79 -2.99
N ASP A 214 -13.09 5.84 -3.25
CA ASP A 214 -12.55 7.10 -3.74
C ASP A 214 -12.20 8.00 -2.56
N LEU A 215 -11.05 8.65 -2.64
CA LEU A 215 -10.64 9.73 -1.76
C LEU A 215 -10.52 11.02 -2.55
N ARG A 216 -11.20 12.05 -2.09
CA ARG A 216 -11.03 13.38 -2.64
C ARG A 216 -9.75 14.01 -2.14
N ALA A 217 -9.12 14.88 -2.95
CA ALA A 217 -7.88 15.57 -2.60
C ALA A 217 -7.92 16.21 -1.19
N LYS A 218 -9.08 16.77 -0.80
CA LYS A 218 -9.31 17.39 0.51
C LYS A 218 -9.35 16.43 1.69
N GLU A 219 -9.55 15.14 1.44
CA GLU A 219 -9.56 14.08 2.46
C GLU A 219 -8.15 13.54 2.74
N ILE A 220 -7.19 13.82 1.84
CA ILE A 220 -5.80 13.35 1.94
C ILE A 220 -5.03 14.30 2.88
N PRO A 221 -4.59 13.82 4.06
CA PRO A 221 -3.80 14.61 4.97
C PRO A 221 -2.51 15.10 4.31
N THR A 222 -2.20 16.38 4.52
CA THR A 222 -0.99 17.00 4.00
C THR A 222 -0.24 17.66 5.14
N ILE A 223 1.03 17.35 5.29
CA ILE A 223 1.91 17.93 6.30
C ILE A 223 3.09 18.64 5.65
N GLN A 224 3.68 19.56 6.41
CA GLN A 224 4.94 20.21 6.07
C GLN A 224 6.00 19.88 7.12
N VAL A 225 7.18 19.52 6.68
CA VAL A 225 8.35 19.24 7.52
C VAL A 225 9.56 20.00 7.00
N ASP A 226 10.70 19.90 7.69
CA ASP A 226 11.93 20.61 7.31
C ASP A 226 11.68 22.12 7.11
N GLU A 227 11.10 22.77 8.15
CA GLU A 227 10.79 24.21 8.15
C GLU A 227 9.90 24.67 6.97
N GLY A 228 9.09 23.76 6.40
CA GLY A 228 8.22 24.03 5.26
C GLY A 228 8.89 23.83 3.89
N ASN A 229 10.10 23.28 3.87
CA ASN A 229 10.78 22.92 2.62
C ASN A 229 10.27 21.61 2.03
N VAL A 230 9.61 20.77 2.80
CA VAL A 230 9.05 19.49 2.36
C VAL A 230 7.56 19.44 2.62
N THR A 231 6.80 19.12 1.59
CA THR A 231 5.37 18.83 1.67
C THR A 231 5.13 17.34 1.42
N ILE A 232 4.39 16.67 2.30
CA ILE A 232 4.03 15.26 2.20
C ILE A 232 2.53 15.12 2.21
N LYS A 233 1.94 14.58 1.14
CA LYS A 233 0.56 14.10 1.12
C LYS A 233 0.56 12.63 1.51
N ILE A 234 -0.20 12.30 2.56
CA ILE A 234 -0.25 10.97 3.14
C ILE A 234 -1.47 10.25 2.55
N ILE A 235 -1.29 9.64 1.37
CA ILE A 235 -2.35 8.94 0.66
C ILE A 235 -2.75 7.67 1.40
N SER A 236 -1.75 6.91 1.85
CA SER A 236 -1.93 5.72 2.69
C SER A 236 -0.73 5.57 3.62
N GLY A 237 -0.96 5.18 4.88
CA GLY A 237 0.08 4.96 5.87
C GLY A 237 0.22 6.08 6.89
N GLN A 238 1.44 6.27 7.41
CA GLN A 238 1.74 7.24 8.45
C GLN A 238 3.02 8.02 8.13
N SER A 239 3.01 9.32 8.41
CA SER A 239 4.19 10.18 8.26
C SER A 239 4.24 11.20 9.39
N HIS A 240 5.40 11.29 10.08
CA HIS A 240 5.68 12.29 11.13
C HIS A 240 4.53 12.46 12.15
N GLY A 241 3.96 11.32 12.59
CA GLY A 241 2.87 11.30 13.58
C GLY A 241 1.46 11.59 13.04
N THR A 242 1.31 11.74 11.73
CA THR A 242 0.02 11.90 11.06
C THR A 242 -0.34 10.64 10.30
N ASP A 243 -1.55 10.13 10.50
CA ASP A 243 -2.11 8.97 9.80
C ASP A 243 -2.92 9.38 8.59
N SER A 244 -2.92 8.53 7.55
CA SER A 244 -3.86 8.63 6.44
C SER A 244 -5.27 8.21 6.85
N VAL A 245 -6.24 8.40 5.94
CA VAL A 245 -7.55 7.73 6.03
C VAL A 245 -7.32 6.21 6.05
N GLN A 246 -8.00 5.52 6.97
CA GLN A 246 -7.85 4.07 7.17
C GLN A 246 -8.74 3.27 6.20
N GLU A 247 -8.46 1.95 6.09
CA GLU A 247 -9.30 0.95 5.40
C GLU A 247 -9.44 1.15 3.88
N LEU A 248 -8.35 1.47 3.21
CA LEU A 248 -8.35 1.66 1.76
C LEU A 248 -8.14 0.34 1.00
N ALA A 249 -6.98 -0.29 1.15
CA ALA A 249 -6.59 -1.53 0.49
C ALA A 249 -6.67 -2.74 1.43
N TYR A 250 -6.90 -3.94 0.87
CA TYR A 250 -6.77 -5.19 1.63
C TYR A 250 -5.32 -5.59 1.84
N THR A 251 -4.47 -5.34 0.84
CA THR A 251 -3.03 -5.54 0.98
C THR A 251 -2.41 -4.29 1.59
N PRO A 252 -1.70 -4.41 2.73
CA PRO A 252 -1.11 -3.24 3.38
C PRO A 252 -0.11 -2.54 2.47
N VAL A 253 -0.39 -1.28 2.13
CA VAL A 253 0.46 -0.40 1.33
C VAL A 253 0.50 1.00 1.92
N TRP A 254 1.67 1.63 1.89
CA TRP A 254 1.87 3.04 2.22
C TRP A 254 2.23 3.80 0.96
N ILE A 255 1.60 4.94 0.75
CA ILE A 255 1.77 5.76 -0.44
C ILE A 255 1.86 7.23 -0.04
N PHE A 256 2.94 7.89 -0.47
CA PHE A 256 3.19 9.29 -0.21
C PHE A 256 3.49 10.04 -1.52
N ASP A 257 2.89 11.22 -1.71
CA ASP A 257 3.32 12.19 -2.72
C ASP A 257 4.16 13.26 -1.99
N ILE A 258 5.46 13.26 -2.25
CA ILE A 258 6.44 14.09 -1.54
C ILE A 258 7.02 15.12 -2.51
N THR A 259 6.95 16.38 -2.09
CA THR A 259 7.57 17.50 -2.80
C THR A 259 8.62 18.14 -1.90
N ILE A 260 9.85 18.31 -2.42
CA ILE A 260 11.00 18.90 -1.73
C ILE A 260 11.46 20.14 -2.49
N LYS A 261 11.49 21.28 -1.82
CA LYS A 261 12.07 22.52 -2.37
C LYS A 261 13.60 22.43 -2.45
N PRO A 262 14.27 23.25 -3.29
CA PRO A 262 15.73 23.34 -3.30
C PRO A 262 16.32 23.57 -1.90
N GLY A 263 17.26 22.71 -1.49
CA GLY A 263 17.88 22.70 -0.17
C GLY A 263 17.13 21.92 0.90
N GLY A 264 15.90 21.46 0.63
CA GLY A 264 15.08 20.66 1.55
C GLY A 264 15.53 19.19 1.61
N LYS A 265 15.21 18.54 2.71
CA LYS A 265 15.52 17.12 2.97
C LYS A 265 14.45 16.46 3.83
N VAL A 266 14.27 15.16 3.64
CA VAL A 266 13.33 14.35 4.42
C VAL A 266 13.90 12.98 4.71
N THR A 267 13.55 12.44 5.88
CA THR A 267 13.71 11.03 6.22
C THR A 267 12.33 10.49 6.57
N GLN A 268 11.73 9.71 5.67
CA GLN A 268 10.43 9.10 5.85
C GLN A 268 10.58 7.72 6.48
N PRO A 269 10.07 7.50 7.69
CA PRO A 269 10.01 6.17 8.29
C PRO A 269 9.12 5.23 7.48
N LEU A 270 9.52 3.96 7.38
CA LEU A 270 8.78 2.89 6.71
C LEU A 270 8.75 1.63 7.57
N PRO A 271 7.71 0.79 7.47
CA PRO A 271 7.64 -0.48 8.19
C PRO A 271 8.82 -1.40 7.83
N ILE A 272 9.43 -2.00 8.85
CA ILE A 272 10.54 -2.94 8.67
C ILE A 272 10.06 -4.17 7.90
N GLY A 273 10.87 -4.68 6.96
CA GLY A 273 10.55 -5.87 6.16
C GLY A 273 9.60 -5.63 4.98
N TRP A 274 9.07 -4.42 4.83
CA TRP A 274 8.27 -4.08 3.65
C TRP A 274 9.18 -3.77 2.45
N ASN A 275 8.73 -4.11 1.25
CA ASN A 275 9.33 -3.63 0.02
C ASN A 275 9.01 -2.16 -0.19
N ALA A 276 9.95 -1.39 -0.73
CA ALA A 276 9.74 0.03 -1.00
C ALA A 276 10.44 0.50 -2.27
N PHE A 277 9.83 1.45 -2.95
CA PHE A 277 10.40 2.15 -4.10
C PHE A 277 9.96 3.61 -4.13
N ALA A 278 10.73 4.45 -4.80
CA ALA A 278 10.34 5.82 -5.15
C ALA A 278 10.24 5.96 -6.67
N TYR A 279 9.24 6.70 -7.17
CA TYR A 279 9.11 7.06 -8.58
C TYR A 279 9.13 8.58 -8.72
N THR A 280 10.13 9.13 -9.43
CA THR A 280 10.34 10.56 -9.56
C THR A 280 9.42 11.18 -10.62
N LEU A 281 8.69 12.22 -10.23
CA LEU A 281 7.71 12.93 -11.07
C LEU A 281 8.24 14.23 -11.65
N LYS A 282 9.11 14.94 -10.91
CA LYS A 282 9.60 16.25 -11.29
C LYS A 282 10.98 16.51 -10.68
N GLY A 283 11.79 17.29 -11.37
CA GLY A 283 13.12 17.72 -10.92
C GLY A 283 14.11 16.57 -10.72
N SER A 284 15.13 16.85 -9.92
CA SER A 284 16.15 15.87 -9.54
C SER A 284 16.16 15.70 -8.03
N THR A 285 16.17 14.46 -7.57
CA THR A 285 16.16 14.10 -6.15
C THR A 285 17.33 13.17 -5.86
N ALA A 286 18.06 13.42 -4.79
CA ALA A 286 19.09 12.55 -4.27
C ALA A 286 18.48 11.65 -3.19
N PHE A 287 18.58 10.34 -3.35
CA PHE A 287 18.13 9.33 -2.39
C PHE A 287 19.30 8.68 -1.69
N GLY A 288 19.12 8.26 -0.42
CA GLY A 288 20.15 7.67 0.41
C GLY A 288 20.89 8.71 1.26
N VAL A 289 22.01 8.32 1.89
CA VAL A 289 22.79 9.18 2.78
C VAL A 289 24.28 9.07 2.51
N GLY A 290 25.00 10.18 2.62
CA GLY A 290 26.46 10.25 2.51
C GLY A 290 26.97 9.71 1.17
N LYS A 291 27.97 8.83 1.21
CA LYS A 291 28.62 8.26 0.00
C LYS A 291 27.73 7.33 -0.83
N ASP A 292 26.69 6.80 -0.23
CA ASP A 292 25.76 5.86 -0.88
C ASP A 292 24.54 6.60 -1.47
N GLN A 293 24.59 7.93 -1.51
CA GLN A 293 23.56 8.77 -2.10
C GLN A 293 23.62 8.70 -3.63
N THR A 294 22.44 8.61 -4.25
CA THR A 294 22.30 8.60 -5.71
C THR A 294 21.28 9.65 -6.14
N THR A 295 21.71 10.58 -6.99
CA THR A 295 20.83 11.57 -7.59
C THR A 295 20.21 11.04 -8.88
N VAL A 296 18.91 11.12 -9.00
CA VAL A 296 18.15 10.75 -10.20
C VAL A 296 17.27 11.89 -10.65
N GLY A 297 17.07 11.97 -11.96
CA GLY A 297 16.15 12.94 -12.56
C GLY A 297 14.72 12.40 -12.62
N GLN A 298 13.88 13.09 -13.38
CA GLN A 298 12.47 12.74 -13.62
C GLN A 298 12.32 11.33 -14.24
N TYR A 299 11.23 10.66 -13.93
CA TYR A 299 10.82 9.34 -14.46
C TYR A 299 11.71 8.15 -14.08
N HIS A 300 12.48 8.26 -13.01
CA HIS A 300 13.24 7.14 -12.48
C HIS A 300 12.43 6.38 -11.43
N ASN A 301 12.57 5.05 -11.47
CA ASN A 301 12.18 4.18 -10.35
C ASN A 301 13.43 3.86 -9.54
N VAL A 302 13.38 4.14 -8.25
CA VAL A 302 14.44 3.85 -7.27
C VAL A 302 13.91 2.79 -6.32
N VAL A 303 14.44 1.58 -6.41
CA VAL A 303 14.05 0.44 -5.56
C VAL A 303 15.01 0.36 -4.39
N PHE A 304 14.47 0.22 -3.18
CA PHE A 304 15.23 0.14 -1.95
C PHE A 304 15.37 -1.30 -1.45
N GLU A 305 16.45 -1.56 -0.70
CA GLU A 305 16.58 -2.79 0.07
C GLU A 305 15.56 -2.84 1.21
N GLN A 306 15.16 -4.04 1.65
CA GLN A 306 14.25 -4.21 2.78
C GLN A 306 14.92 -3.87 4.12
N LYS A 307 16.25 -3.97 4.20
CA LYS A 307 17.01 -3.68 5.41
C LYS A 307 17.00 -2.18 5.68
N GLY A 308 16.58 -1.82 6.88
CA GLY A 308 16.39 -0.42 7.29
C GLY A 308 14.91 -0.11 7.55
N ASP A 309 14.66 1.04 8.12
CA ASP A 309 13.35 1.50 8.60
C ASP A 309 12.95 2.88 8.05
N SER A 310 13.71 3.41 7.09
CA SER A 310 13.44 4.74 6.53
C SER A 310 14.00 4.91 5.13
N VAL A 311 13.50 5.89 4.41
CA VAL A 311 14.05 6.41 3.15
C VAL A 311 14.39 7.87 3.33
N SER A 312 15.64 8.24 3.02
CA SER A 312 16.11 9.62 3.02
C SER A 312 16.18 10.15 1.60
N ALA A 313 15.74 11.39 1.42
CA ALA A 313 15.77 12.11 0.15
C ALA A 313 16.05 13.59 0.37
N GLU A 314 16.76 14.21 -0.58
CA GLU A 314 17.02 15.65 -0.58
C GLU A 314 17.09 16.22 -2.00
N VAL A 315 16.90 17.53 -2.10
CA VAL A 315 17.07 18.30 -3.34
C VAL A 315 18.22 19.29 -3.14
N ALA A 316 19.15 19.32 -4.07
CA ALA A 316 20.29 20.22 -3.99
C ALA A 316 19.84 21.70 -3.86
N LYS A 317 20.57 22.47 -3.06
CA LYS A 317 20.23 23.89 -2.81
C LYS A 317 20.24 24.72 -4.09
N GLU A 318 21.07 24.36 -5.05
CA GLU A 318 21.25 25.01 -6.34
C GLU A 318 20.26 24.53 -7.41
N ALA A 319 19.36 23.58 -7.05
CA ALA A 319 18.32 23.11 -7.98
C ALA A 319 17.43 24.27 -8.40
N LYS A 320 17.01 24.27 -9.69
CA LYS A 320 16.16 25.32 -10.25
C LYS A 320 14.68 25.10 -10.04
N GLU A 321 14.31 23.90 -9.58
CA GLU A 321 12.93 23.49 -9.37
C GLU A 321 12.84 22.47 -8.23
N ASP A 322 11.63 22.29 -7.71
CA ASP A 322 11.34 21.30 -6.68
C ASP A 322 11.54 19.86 -7.21
N GLY A 323 12.01 18.98 -6.35
CA GLY A 323 11.93 17.55 -6.57
C GLY A 323 10.59 17.01 -6.09
N GLN A 324 9.89 16.24 -6.94
CA GLN A 324 8.67 15.55 -6.56
C GLN A 324 8.75 14.08 -6.89
N PHE A 325 8.30 13.22 -5.97
CA PHE A 325 8.28 11.77 -6.16
C PHE A 325 7.17 11.11 -5.36
N PHE A 326 6.71 9.97 -5.87
CA PHE A 326 5.93 9.00 -5.11
C PHE A 326 6.87 8.10 -4.33
N LEU A 327 6.65 7.95 -3.01
CA LEU A 327 7.27 6.93 -2.20
C LEU A 327 6.20 5.90 -1.83
N VAL A 328 6.44 4.66 -2.20
CA VAL A 328 5.50 3.55 -1.99
C VAL A 328 6.19 2.44 -1.22
N ALA A 329 5.52 1.91 -0.21
CA ALA A 329 5.95 0.72 0.52
C ALA A 329 4.79 -0.26 0.68
N GLY A 330 5.06 -1.57 0.66
CA GLY A 330 4.04 -2.60 0.78
C GLY A 330 4.55 -3.86 1.46
N LEU A 331 3.64 -4.51 2.20
CA LEU A 331 3.91 -5.79 2.84
C LEU A 331 4.09 -6.88 1.77
N PRO A 332 5.27 -7.50 1.63
CA PRO A 332 5.45 -8.59 0.67
C PRO A 332 4.51 -9.75 0.99
N LEU A 333 3.90 -10.33 -0.04
CA LEU A 333 3.10 -11.54 0.06
C LEU A 333 3.98 -12.74 -0.27
N ASP A 334 4.02 -13.74 0.62
CA ASP A 334 4.74 -15.00 0.39
C ASP A 334 3.83 -15.96 -0.39
N GLN A 335 3.65 -15.67 -1.67
CA GLN A 335 2.78 -16.43 -2.57
C GLN A 335 3.29 -16.37 -4.00
N LYS A 336 2.90 -17.35 -4.81
CA LYS A 336 3.15 -17.31 -6.26
C LYS A 336 2.28 -16.24 -6.91
N VAL A 337 2.85 -15.57 -7.90
CA VAL A 337 2.13 -14.62 -8.76
C VAL A 337 2.16 -15.17 -10.18
N VAL A 338 0.99 -15.53 -10.69
CA VAL A 338 0.79 -15.89 -12.10
C VAL A 338 -0.13 -14.86 -12.71
N GLN A 339 0.43 -14.09 -13.66
CA GLN A 339 -0.26 -12.99 -14.31
C GLN A 339 -0.36 -13.22 -15.83
N TYR A 340 -1.57 -13.04 -16.36
CA TYR A 340 -1.81 -12.98 -17.80
C TYR A 340 -2.76 -11.80 -18.08
N GLY A 341 -2.20 -10.73 -18.66
CA GLY A 341 -2.93 -9.47 -18.83
C GLY A 341 -3.50 -8.98 -17.49
N PRO A 342 -4.82 -8.75 -17.39
CA PRO A 342 -5.49 -8.21 -16.21
C PRO A 342 -5.89 -9.27 -15.16
N PHE A 343 -5.52 -10.54 -15.37
CA PHE A 343 -5.81 -11.64 -14.44
C PHE A 343 -4.57 -12.00 -13.65
N VAL A 344 -4.66 -11.93 -12.31
CA VAL A 344 -3.56 -12.16 -11.38
C VAL A 344 -3.98 -13.16 -10.32
N LEU A 345 -3.52 -14.40 -10.45
CA LEU A 345 -3.87 -15.52 -9.56
C LEU A 345 -2.59 -16.19 -9.05
N ASN A 346 -2.73 -17.39 -8.47
CA ASN A 346 -1.62 -18.12 -7.86
C ASN A 346 -1.17 -19.33 -8.67
N SER A 347 -1.94 -19.76 -9.68
CA SER A 347 -1.57 -20.84 -10.60
C SER A 347 -1.98 -20.53 -12.05
N GLN A 348 -1.42 -21.28 -13.01
CA GLN A 348 -1.79 -21.17 -14.42
C GLN A 348 -3.23 -21.66 -14.67
N GLU A 349 -3.65 -22.67 -13.93
CA GLU A 349 -4.99 -23.25 -13.96
C GLU A 349 -6.02 -22.21 -13.56
N GLU A 350 -5.76 -21.46 -12.46
CA GLU A 350 -6.65 -20.39 -12.01
C GLU A 350 -6.72 -19.24 -13.01
N VAL A 351 -5.60 -18.86 -13.63
CA VAL A 351 -5.59 -17.84 -14.70
C VAL A 351 -6.38 -18.30 -15.89
N TYR A 352 -6.20 -19.55 -16.33
CA TYR A 352 -6.97 -20.12 -17.42
C TYR A 352 -8.47 -20.15 -17.11
N GLN A 353 -8.83 -20.55 -15.88
CA GLN A 353 -10.23 -20.52 -15.42
C GLN A 353 -10.78 -19.08 -15.41
N ALA A 354 -9.99 -18.09 -14.99
CA ALA A 354 -10.42 -16.67 -15.01
C ALA A 354 -10.73 -16.18 -16.44
N MET A 355 -9.96 -16.62 -17.43
CA MET A 355 -10.22 -16.32 -18.84
C MET A 355 -11.52 -16.98 -19.34
N LEU A 356 -11.76 -18.24 -18.98
CA LEU A 356 -13.00 -18.94 -19.31
C LEU A 356 -14.21 -18.30 -18.64
N ASP A 357 -14.10 -17.95 -17.37
CA ASP A 357 -15.16 -17.29 -16.61
C ASP A 357 -15.54 -15.93 -17.24
N TYR A 358 -14.55 -15.14 -17.64
CA TYR A 358 -14.78 -13.87 -18.34
C TYR A 358 -15.47 -14.08 -19.68
N GLN A 359 -15.00 -15.04 -20.51
CA GLN A 359 -15.58 -15.33 -21.83
C GLN A 359 -17.00 -15.89 -21.74
N SER A 360 -17.30 -16.70 -20.71
CA SER A 360 -18.60 -17.32 -20.51
C SER A 360 -19.54 -16.53 -19.62
N HIS A 361 -19.08 -15.37 -19.09
CA HIS A 361 -19.84 -14.53 -18.18
C HIS A 361 -20.28 -15.27 -16.91
N GLN A 362 -19.34 -15.89 -16.20
CA GLN A 362 -19.60 -16.69 -14.99
C GLN A 362 -18.61 -16.35 -13.86
N ASN A 363 -18.90 -16.85 -12.66
CA ASN A 363 -18.00 -16.82 -11.51
C ASN A 363 -17.40 -15.43 -11.20
N GLY A 364 -18.21 -14.37 -11.22
CA GLY A 364 -17.82 -12.99 -10.96
C GLY A 364 -17.95 -12.06 -12.17
N PHE A 365 -18.19 -12.62 -13.37
CA PHE A 365 -18.39 -11.84 -14.59
C PHE A 365 -19.81 -11.93 -15.16
N GLU A 366 -20.79 -12.37 -14.36
CA GLU A 366 -22.19 -12.53 -14.80
C GLU A 366 -22.78 -11.23 -15.33
N ARG A 367 -22.42 -10.10 -14.74
CA ARG A 367 -22.88 -8.77 -15.13
C ARG A 367 -22.23 -8.24 -16.41
N ALA A 368 -21.15 -8.87 -16.88
CA ALA A 368 -20.49 -8.50 -18.14
C ALA A 368 -21.32 -8.86 -19.37
N LYS A 369 -22.30 -9.78 -19.23
CA LYS A 369 -23.13 -10.22 -20.34
C LYS A 369 -23.96 -9.07 -20.90
N GLY A 370 -23.61 -8.60 -22.10
CA GLY A 370 -24.28 -7.49 -22.78
C GLY A 370 -24.06 -6.11 -22.16
N TRP A 371 -23.17 -6.01 -21.18
CA TRP A 371 -22.82 -4.72 -20.62
C TRP A 371 -21.76 -4.00 -21.48
N GLN A 372 -21.97 -2.72 -21.65
CA GLN A 372 -21.02 -1.78 -22.26
C GLN A 372 -21.10 -0.46 -21.49
N SER A 373 -19.94 0.14 -21.20
CA SER A 373 -19.91 1.43 -20.54
C SER A 373 -20.40 2.54 -21.46
N GLU A 374 -21.16 3.49 -20.92
CA GLU A 374 -21.59 4.67 -21.68
C GLU A 374 -20.38 5.56 -22.05
N ILE A 375 -19.38 5.63 -21.14
CA ILE A 375 -18.19 6.47 -21.32
C ILE A 375 -17.21 5.89 -22.35
N GLY A 376 -17.19 4.58 -22.55
CA GLY A 376 -16.30 3.91 -23.51
C GLY A 376 -16.85 3.81 -24.93
N LYS A 377 -18.15 4.05 -25.15
CA LYS A 377 -18.82 3.88 -26.45
C LYS A 377 -18.17 4.65 -27.60
N SER A 378 -17.67 5.85 -27.34
CA SER A 378 -17.04 6.69 -28.37
C SER A 378 -15.73 6.11 -28.94
N MET A 379 -15.15 5.11 -28.31
CA MET A 379 -13.88 4.49 -28.70
C MET A 379 -14.05 3.08 -29.31
N MET A 380 -15.26 2.57 -29.38
CA MET A 380 -15.57 1.24 -29.93
C MET A 380 -16.00 1.26 -31.39
N HIS A 381 -15.84 2.40 -32.08
CA HIS A 381 -16.21 2.59 -33.49
C HIS A 381 -15.01 2.86 -34.40
#